data_7deca71ea2c9b9df5cfd5b185afef1fe
#
_entry.id   7deca71ea2c9b9df5cfd5b185afef1fe
#
_cell.length_a   1.000
_cell.length_b   1.000
_cell.length_c   1.000
_cell.angle_alpha   90.00
_cell.angle_beta   90.00
_cell.angle_gamma   90.00
#
_symmetry.space_group_name_H-M   'P 1'
#
loop_
_entity.id
_entity.type
_entity.pdbx_description
1 polymer ?
#
loop_
_entity_poly.entity_id
_entity_poly.type
_entity_poly.pdbx_seq_one_letter_code
_entity_poly.pdbx_strand_id
1 'polypeptide(L)'
;MHGNEIKWKRRSSRKARDIAARILGYLALGFMLAILVSIFAYIIKGGAAAVSWNILTTYGNTSDGGVLNGIIGTWELVGMGLLFSLIPGVFGAIYLTQSVSRKHVADAMRLFTDVLTSVPSIVIGLFGYLVLVIKFNLGYSLVAGGLALGIMMLPYIMRITEMSFRNIQREQVMNAYALGADNVNVTTRILLPQASAGILSGILLAISIAAGETAQLLYTASFNSAGLPSGLTHSPVGYLTYFVWNGINQPSAYAHNLAFISAMILIISVTVLILISKYEDVVGRLLRRILGPLGVILNRVFVEAPSEKEDKGTSKGEKKWKK
;
A
#
# COMPACT_ATOMS: atom_id res chain seq x y z
N MET A 1 -64.78 2.81 4.35
CA MET A 1 -63.94 1.87 5.17
C MET A 1 -62.90 1.04 4.40
N HIS A 2 -62.83 1.13 3.04
CA HIS A 2 -61.88 0.29 2.24
C HIS A 2 -60.43 0.80 2.14
N GLY A 3 -60.14 2.05 2.48
CA GLY A 3 -58.78 2.61 2.31
C GLY A 3 -57.76 2.22 3.38
N ASN A 4 -58.20 1.81 4.57
CA ASN A 4 -57.30 1.47 5.68
C ASN A 4 -56.76 0.03 5.61
N GLU A 5 -57.54 -0.90 5.08
CA GLU A 5 -57.11 -2.31 4.95
C GLU A 5 -55.97 -2.49 3.93
N ILE A 6 -55.99 -1.72 2.85
CA ILE A 6 -54.95 -1.78 1.79
C ILE A 6 -53.62 -1.26 2.34
N LYS A 7 -53.62 -0.21 3.18
CA LYS A 7 -52.40 0.32 3.81
C LYS A 7 -51.78 -0.68 4.83
N TRP A 8 -52.62 -1.40 5.57
CA TRP A 8 -52.15 -2.40 6.54
C TRP A 8 -51.50 -3.63 5.85
N LYS A 9 -52.13 -4.16 4.81
CA LYS A 9 -51.62 -5.29 4.02
C LYS A 9 -50.28 -4.96 3.34
N ARG A 10 -50.09 -3.75 2.81
CA ARG A 10 -48.82 -3.28 2.23
C ARG A 10 -47.74 -3.10 3.29
N ARG A 11 -48.09 -2.69 4.51
CA ARG A 11 -47.13 -2.50 5.61
C ARG A 11 -46.62 -3.84 6.18
N SER A 12 -47.47 -4.84 6.27
CA SER A 12 -47.15 -6.20 6.69
C SER A 12 -46.25 -6.91 5.68
N SER A 13 -46.55 -6.83 4.37
CA SER A 13 -45.73 -7.45 3.33
C SER A 13 -44.35 -6.76 3.15
N ARG A 14 -44.23 -5.48 3.48
CA ARG A 14 -42.92 -4.78 3.53
C ARG A 14 -42.10 -5.28 4.73
N LYS A 15 -42.69 -5.36 5.92
CA LYS A 15 -42.01 -5.89 7.11
C LYS A 15 -41.52 -7.32 6.91
N ALA A 16 -42.36 -8.18 6.31
CA ALA A 16 -41.97 -9.57 6.04
C ALA A 16 -40.81 -9.65 5.03
N ARG A 17 -40.80 -8.81 3.98
CA ARG A 17 -39.69 -8.71 3.04
C ARG A 17 -38.41 -8.17 3.68
N ASP A 18 -38.51 -7.17 4.55
CA ASP A 18 -37.36 -6.61 5.27
C ASP A 18 -36.75 -7.65 6.25
N ILE A 19 -37.59 -8.43 6.91
CA ILE A 19 -37.14 -9.54 7.78
C ILE A 19 -36.46 -10.63 6.93
N ALA A 20 -37.10 -11.05 5.82
CA ALA A 20 -36.54 -12.04 4.94
C ALA A 20 -35.18 -11.58 4.35
N ALA A 21 -35.09 -10.31 3.93
CA ALA A 21 -33.82 -9.73 3.43
C ALA A 21 -32.73 -9.71 4.52
N ARG A 22 -33.07 -9.38 5.77
CA ARG A 22 -32.10 -9.44 6.88
C ARG A 22 -31.66 -10.86 7.16
N ILE A 23 -32.58 -11.83 7.20
CA ILE A 23 -32.26 -13.25 7.42
C ILE A 23 -31.33 -13.73 6.29
N LEU A 24 -31.67 -13.44 5.03
CA LEU A 24 -30.85 -13.81 3.89
C LEU A 24 -29.46 -13.15 3.97
N GLY A 25 -29.38 -11.88 4.38
CA GLY A 25 -28.12 -11.18 4.61
C GLY A 25 -27.26 -11.83 5.68
N TYR A 26 -27.86 -12.21 6.84
CA TYR A 26 -27.11 -12.93 7.88
C TYR A 26 -26.69 -14.33 7.48
N LEU A 27 -27.52 -15.04 6.72
CA LEU A 27 -27.15 -16.36 6.16
C LEU A 27 -25.99 -16.24 5.16
N ALA A 28 -26.04 -15.28 4.25
CA ALA A 28 -24.95 -15.02 3.31
C ALA A 28 -23.66 -14.63 4.04
N LEU A 29 -23.74 -13.76 5.06
CA LEU A 29 -22.58 -13.40 5.88
C LEU A 29 -22.02 -14.62 6.63
N GLY A 30 -22.88 -15.41 7.27
CA GLY A 30 -22.48 -16.62 7.99
C GLY A 30 -21.82 -17.65 7.07
N PHE A 31 -22.37 -17.84 5.88
CA PHE A 31 -21.81 -18.73 4.85
C PHE A 31 -20.42 -18.26 4.38
N MET A 32 -20.29 -16.96 4.09
CA MET A 32 -19.00 -16.38 3.71
C MET A 32 -17.94 -16.53 4.80
N LEU A 33 -18.32 -16.23 6.07
CA LEU A 33 -17.41 -16.40 7.20
C LEU A 33 -17.02 -17.87 7.43
N ALA A 34 -17.96 -18.80 7.26
CA ALA A 34 -17.68 -20.23 7.39
C ALA A 34 -16.65 -20.71 6.34
N ILE A 35 -16.81 -20.27 5.09
CA ILE A 35 -15.82 -20.57 4.03
C ILE A 35 -14.45 -19.97 4.38
N LEU A 36 -14.41 -18.70 4.76
CA LEU A 36 -13.17 -18.01 5.10
C LEU A 36 -12.44 -18.72 6.25
N VAL A 37 -13.15 -19.02 7.33
CA VAL A 37 -12.58 -19.72 8.49
C VAL A 37 -12.12 -21.13 8.12
N SER A 38 -12.88 -21.84 7.28
CA SER A 38 -12.49 -23.20 6.86
C SER A 38 -11.22 -23.20 6.02
N ILE A 39 -11.06 -22.23 5.10
CA ILE A 39 -9.83 -22.08 4.30
C ILE A 39 -8.64 -21.75 5.21
N PHE A 40 -8.79 -20.79 6.12
CA PHE A 40 -7.71 -20.44 7.05
C PHE A 40 -7.34 -21.62 7.97
N ALA A 41 -8.32 -22.30 8.52
CA ALA A 41 -8.10 -23.47 9.37
C ALA A 41 -7.38 -24.61 8.60
N TYR A 42 -7.76 -24.83 7.33
CA TYR A 42 -7.13 -25.83 6.47
C TYR A 42 -5.65 -25.49 6.21
N ILE A 43 -5.35 -24.26 5.82
CA ILE A 43 -3.98 -23.81 5.54
C ILE A 43 -3.13 -23.82 6.81
N ILE A 44 -3.64 -23.30 7.93
CA ILE A 44 -2.91 -23.25 9.20
C ILE A 44 -2.64 -24.67 9.72
N LYS A 45 -3.63 -25.57 9.64
CA LYS A 45 -3.46 -26.97 10.05
C LYS A 45 -2.39 -27.68 9.20
N GLY A 46 -2.43 -27.52 7.88
CA GLY A 46 -1.44 -28.10 6.98
C GLY A 46 -0.04 -27.52 7.21
N GLY A 47 0.08 -26.21 7.33
CA GLY A 47 1.35 -25.53 7.58
C GLY A 47 1.96 -25.85 8.95
N ALA A 48 1.12 -25.85 10.01
CA ALA A 48 1.59 -26.16 11.37
C ALA A 48 2.03 -27.61 11.53
N ALA A 49 1.42 -28.57 10.81
CA ALA A 49 1.83 -29.97 10.83
C ALA A 49 3.17 -30.22 10.12
N ALA A 50 3.51 -29.39 9.13
CA ALA A 50 4.70 -29.54 8.32
C ALA A 50 5.87 -28.64 8.74
N VAL A 51 5.62 -27.57 9.52
CA VAL A 51 6.64 -26.60 9.89
C VAL A 51 7.72 -27.22 10.78
N SER A 52 8.99 -26.95 10.43
CA SER A 52 10.15 -27.25 11.27
C SER A 52 11.12 -26.08 11.22
N TRP A 53 11.97 -25.96 12.24
CA TRP A 53 12.98 -24.90 12.27
C TRP A 53 13.91 -24.98 11.07
N ASN A 54 14.28 -26.17 10.65
CA ASN A 54 15.12 -26.40 9.47
C ASN A 54 14.48 -25.82 8.19
N ILE A 55 13.19 -26.06 7.94
CA ILE A 55 12.48 -25.55 6.76
C ILE A 55 12.44 -24.00 6.75
N LEU A 56 12.33 -23.36 7.91
CA LEU A 56 12.31 -21.91 8.03
C LEU A 56 13.67 -21.26 7.81
N THR A 57 14.77 -21.98 8.09
CA THR A 57 16.14 -21.43 8.10
C THR A 57 17.00 -21.89 6.94
N THR A 58 16.52 -22.82 6.11
CA THR A 58 17.23 -23.29 4.93
C THR A 58 16.67 -22.65 3.64
N TYR A 59 17.54 -22.53 2.64
CA TYR A 59 17.12 -22.07 1.31
C TYR A 59 16.34 -23.16 0.59
N GLY A 60 15.43 -22.74 -0.28
CA GLY A 60 14.67 -23.68 -1.13
C GLY A 60 15.60 -24.40 -2.07
N ASN A 61 15.60 -25.73 -2.02
CA ASN A 61 16.16 -26.62 -3.02
C ASN A 61 15.09 -27.67 -3.36
N THR A 62 15.22 -28.31 -4.51
CA THR A 62 14.14 -29.14 -5.08
C THR A 62 13.80 -30.40 -4.28
N SER A 63 14.66 -30.88 -3.38
CA SER A 63 14.44 -32.14 -2.64
C SER A 63 14.33 -31.99 -1.12
N ASP A 64 15.11 -31.11 -0.48
CA ASP A 64 15.19 -31.01 1.00
C ASP A 64 15.31 -29.56 1.50
N GLY A 65 15.02 -28.57 0.67
CA GLY A 65 15.22 -27.16 1.01
C GLY A 65 14.04 -26.52 1.74
N GLY A 66 14.28 -25.38 2.37
CA GLY A 66 13.27 -24.63 3.10
C GLY A 66 12.63 -23.48 2.30
N VAL A 67 12.10 -22.51 3.02
CA VAL A 67 11.41 -21.35 2.46
C VAL A 67 12.09 -20.02 2.77
N LEU A 68 13.32 -20.03 3.31
CA LEU A 68 14.03 -18.84 3.78
C LEU A 68 14.22 -17.80 2.67
N ASN A 69 14.64 -18.22 1.46
CA ASN A 69 14.75 -17.34 0.30
C ASN A 69 13.41 -16.73 -0.11
N GLY A 70 12.32 -17.48 0.05
CA GLY A 70 10.96 -16.98 -0.17
C GLY A 70 10.56 -15.92 0.85
N ILE A 71 10.89 -16.11 2.12
CA ILE A 71 10.61 -15.15 3.19
C ILE A 71 11.39 -13.85 2.93
N ILE A 72 12.71 -13.96 2.78
CA ILE A 72 13.58 -12.77 2.59
C ILE A 72 13.21 -12.05 1.30
N GLY A 73 13.15 -12.77 0.17
CA GLY A 73 12.88 -12.16 -1.13
C GLY A 73 11.47 -11.54 -1.25
N THR A 74 10.46 -12.07 -0.53
CA THR A 74 9.16 -11.40 -0.47
C THR A 74 9.30 -10.01 0.13
N TRP A 75 10.01 -9.88 1.25
CA TRP A 75 10.17 -8.58 1.91
C TRP A 75 11.13 -7.65 1.17
N GLU A 76 12.15 -8.19 0.49
CA GLU A 76 13.02 -7.41 -0.41
C GLU A 76 12.22 -6.82 -1.58
N LEU A 77 11.39 -7.63 -2.24
CA LEU A 77 10.53 -7.18 -3.34
C LEU A 77 9.51 -6.13 -2.90
N VAL A 78 8.84 -6.35 -1.78
CA VAL A 78 7.88 -5.41 -1.20
C VAL A 78 8.58 -4.12 -0.76
N GLY A 79 9.74 -4.22 -0.12
CA GLY A 79 10.56 -3.07 0.28
C GLY A 79 11.02 -2.24 -0.93
N MET A 80 11.46 -2.90 -2.00
CA MET A 80 11.83 -2.24 -3.25
C MET A 80 10.61 -1.56 -3.90
N GLY A 81 9.46 -2.23 -3.95
CA GLY A 81 8.20 -1.65 -4.44
C GLY A 81 7.76 -0.43 -3.64
N LEU A 82 7.92 -0.49 -2.31
CA LEU A 82 7.62 0.62 -1.43
C LEU A 82 8.53 1.83 -1.69
N LEU A 83 9.83 1.63 -1.89
CA LEU A 83 10.77 2.70 -2.23
C LEU A 83 10.35 3.45 -3.50
N PHE A 84 9.88 2.74 -4.52
CA PHE A 84 9.43 3.36 -5.77
C PHE A 84 8.05 4.02 -5.68
N SER A 85 7.17 3.53 -4.83
CA SER A 85 5.77 4.01 -4.76
C SER A 85 5.54 5.06 -3.67
N LEU A 86 6.32 5.06 -2.58
CA LEU A 86 6.10 5.90 -1.41
C LEU A 86 6.24 7.39 -1.76
N ILE A 87 7.36 7.76 -2.38
CA ILE A 87 7.64 9.15 -2.72
C ILE A 87 6.58 9.71 -3.69
N PRO A 88 6.36 9.12 -4.88
CA PRO A 88 5.38 9.68 -5.82
C PRO A 88 3.93 9.55 -5.28
N GLY A 89 3.61 8.52 -4.49
CA GLY A 89 2.29 8.35 -3.89
C GLY A 89 1.95 9.44 -2.89
N VAL A 90 2.85 9.72 -1.94
CA VAL A 90 2.64 10.76 -0.92
C VAL A 90 2.66 12.17 -1.54
N PHE A 91 3.66 12.48 -2.39
CA PHE A 91 3.72 13.79 -3.05
C PHE A 91 2.55 14.00 -4.03
N GLY A 92 2.12 12.97 -4.73
CA GLY A 92 0.92 13.01 -5.56
C GLY A 92 -0.34 13.34 -4.76
N ALA A 93 -0.50 12.76 -3.56
CA ALA A 93 -1.61 13.05 -2.66
C ALA A 93 -1.57 14.48 -2.11
N ILE A 94 -0.37 15.00 -1.74
CA ILE A 94 -0.18 16.39 -1.34
C ILE A 94 -0.63 17.32 -2.48
N TYR A 95 -0.17 17.06 -3.69
CA TYR A 95 -0.55 17.85 -4.85
C TYR A 95 -2.06 17.84 -5.09
N LEU A 96 -2.73 16.67 -5.02
CA LEU A 96 -4.16 16.52 -5.20
C LEU A 96 -4.99 17.27 -4.12
N THR A 97 -4.43 17.41 -2.93
CA THR A 97 -5.13 18.07 -1.81
C THR A 97 -4.99 19.59 -1.87
N GLN A 98 -3.83 20.11 -2.30
CA GLN A 98 -3.52 21.54 -2.27
C GLN A 98 -3.76 22.26 -3.59
N SER A 99 -3.72 21.56 -4.75
CA SER A 99 -3.82 22.20 -6.06
C SER A 99 -5.26 22.41 -6.50
N VAL A 100 -6.02 23.19 -5.73
CA VAL A 100 -7.40 23.60 -6.07
C VAL A 100 -7.45 24.36 -7.39
N SER A 101 -6.39 25.10 -7.75
CA SER A 101 -6.33 25.94 -8.94
C SER A 101 -6.29 25.17 -10.28
N ARG A 102 -5.88 23.89 -10.27
CA ARG A 102 -5.72 23.07 -11.49
C ARG A 102 -6.60 21.83 -11.45
N LYS A 103 -7.92 22.04 -11.37
CA LYS A 103 -8.90 20.95 -11.29
C LYS A 103 -8.71 19.86 -12.34
N HIS A 104 -8.45 20.22 -13.60
CA HIS A 104 -8.25 19.24 -14.68
C HIS A 104 -7.06 18.30 -14.45
N VAL A 105 -5.94 18.81 -13.89
CA VAL A 105 -4.77 17.97 -13.58
C VAL A 105 -5.09 17.02 -12.42
N ALA A 106 -5.76 17.52 -11.38
CA ALA A 106 -6.18 16.69 -10.26
C ALA A 106 -7.15 15.58 -10.70
N ASP A 107 -8.12 15.90 -11.55
CA ASP A 107 -9.07 14.92 -12.08
C ASP A 107 -8.36 13.88 -12.97
N ALA A 108 -7.40 14.31 -13.80
CA ALA A 108 -6.59 13.39 -14.61
C ALA A 108 -5.74 12.46 -13.75
N MET A 109 -5.12 12.95 -12.66
CA MET A 109 -4.35 12.11 -11.74
C MET A 109 -5.23 11.09 -11.01
N ARG A 110 -6.45 11.47 -10.59
CA ARG A 110 -7.40 10.53 -10.00
C ARG A 110 -7.84 9.47 -11.00
N LEU A 111 -8.17 9.89 -12.23
CA LEU A 111 -8.50 8.96 -13.30
C LEU A 111 -7.35 7.98 -13.57
N PHE A 112 -6.11 8.46 -13.59
CA PHE A 112 -4.93 7.61 -13.78
C PHE A 112 -4.80 6.58 -12.65
N THR A 113 -4.98 6.98 -11.39
CA THR A 113 -4.95 6.05 -10.25
C THR A 113 -6.09 5.04 -10.29
N ASP A 114 -7.29 5.46 -10.69
CA ASP A 114 -8.45 4.58 -10.82
C ASP A 114 -8.25 3.56 -11.96
N VAL A 115 -7.66 3.98 -13.08
CA VAL A 115 -7.28 3.07 -14.18
C VAL A 115 -6.22 2.07 -13.72
N LEU A 116 -5.16 2.51 -13.03
CA LEU A 116 -4.12 1.60 -12.53
C LEU A 116 -4.66 0.54 -11.58
N THR A 117 -5.61 0.90 -10.70
CA THR A 117 -6.24 -0.08 -9.79
C THR A 117 -7.17 -1.07 -10.48
N SER A 118 -7.66 -0.75 -11.66
CA SER A 118 -8.55 -1.63 -12.44
C SER A 118 -7.80 -2.55 -13.40
N VAL A 119 -6.51 -2.29 -13.66
CA VAL A 119 -5.69 -3.15 -14.53
C VAL A 119 -5.40 -4.48 -13.82
N PRO A 120 -5.67 -5.64 -14.45
CA PRO A 120 -5.29 -6.94 -13.89
C PRO A 120 -3.78 -7.02 -13.65
N SER A 121 -3.36 -7.56 -12.50
CA SER A 121 -1.94 -7.62 -12.10
C SER A 121 -1.06 -8.37 -13.10
N ILE A 122 -1.62 -9.37 -13.79
CA ILE A 122 -0.91 -10.09 -14.85
C ILE A 122 -0.54 -9.17 -16.03
N VAL A 123 -1.38 -8.19 -16.37
CA VAL A 123 -1.11 -7.22 -17.44
C VAL A 123 0.02 -6.29 -17.03
N ILE A 124 0.06 -5.84 -15.77
CA ILE A 124 1.17 -5.08 -15.21
C ILE A 124 2.47 -5.91 -15.29
N GLY A 125 2.38 -7.21 -14.98
CA GLY A 125 3.51 -8.14 -15.06
C GLY A 125 4.05 -8.30 -16.50
N LEU A 126 3.17 -8.52 -17.47
CA LEU A 126 3.56 -8.64 -18.88
C LEU A 126 4.16 -7.34 -19.42
N PHE A 127 3.57 -6.19 -19.09
CA PHE A 127 4.13 -4.90 -19.43
C PHE A 127 5.51 -4.71 -18.79
N GLY A 128 5.64 -5.04 -17.49
CA GLY A 128 6.90 -5.03 -16.76
C GLY A 128 7.95 -5.93 -17.40
N TYR A 129 7.58 -7.11 -17.87
CA TYR A 129 8.46 -8.01 -18.63
C TYR A 129 8.99 -7.35 -19.90
N LEU A 130 8.11 -6.83 -20.75
CA LEU A 130 8.50 -6.23 -22.02
C LEU A 130 9.36 -4.96 -21.83
N VAL A 131 9.01 -4.14 -20.85
CA VAL A 131 9.65 -2.84 -20.65
C VAL A 131 10.86 -2.94 -19.71
N LEU A 132 10.69 -3.52 -18.53
CA LEU A 132 11.73 -3.54 -17.49
C LEU A 132 12.76 -4.65 -17.77
N VAL A 133 12.28 -5.89 -18.00
CA VAL A 133 13.16 -7.04 -18.15
C VAL A 133 13.87 -7.01 -19.49
N ILE A 134 13.14 -6.79 -20.59
CA ILE A 134 13.70 -6.86 -21.96
C ILE A 134 14.26 -5.49 -22.39
N LYS A 135 13.38 -4.45 -22.49
CA LYS A 135 13.78 -3.19 -23.12
C LYS A 135 14.80 -2.41 -22.29
N PHE A 136 14.65 -2.33 -20.98
CA PHE A 136 15.63 -1.72 -20.08
C PHE A 136 16.75 -2.68 -19.66
N ASN A 137 16.71 -3.92 -20.15
CA ASN A 137 17.70 -4.96 -19.88
C ASN A 137 18.03 -5.15 -18.40
N LEU A 138 17.01 -5.03 -17.51
CA LEU A 138 17.19 -5.31 -16.07
C LEU A 138 17.26 -6.81 -15.78
N GLY A 139 16.85 -7.66 -16.73
CA GLY A 139 16.68 -9.10 -16.51
C GLY A 139 15.56 -9.38 -15.47
N TYR A 140 15.33 -10.65 -15.20
CA TYR A 140 14.52 -11.03 -14.02
C TYR A 140 15.28 -10.62 -12.77
N SER A 141 14.67 -9.78 -11.94
CA SER A 141 15.44 -9.15 -10.86
C SER A 141 14.59 -8.54 -9.77
N LEU A 142 15.25 -8.22 -8.65
CA LEU A 142 14.66 -7.49 -7.54
C LEU A 142 14.15 -6.09 -7.98
N VAL A 143 14.92 -5.40 -8.82
CA VAL A 143 14.52 -4.07 -9.33
C VAL A 143 13.32 -4.15 -10.26
N ALA A 144 13.30 -5.09 -11.21
CA ALA A 144 12.18 -5.24 -12.13
C ALA A 144 10.89 -5.66 -11.39
N GLY A 145 10.98 -6.63 -10.47
CA GLY A 145 9.87 -7.05 -9.62
C GLY A 145 9.39 -5.94 -8.68
N GLY A 146 10.33 -5.24 -8.04
CA GLY A 146 10.02 -4.12 -7.15
C GLY A 146 9.36 -2.95 -7.88
N LEU A 147 9.82 -2.59 -9.08
CA LEU A 147 9.16 -1.55 -9.89
C LEU A 147 7.74 -1.95 -10.29
N ALA A 148 7.52 -3.20 -10.69
CA ALA A 148 6.19 -3.69 -11.02
C ALA A 148 5.25 -3.64 -9.80
N LEU A 149 5.73 -4.07 -8.62
CA LEU A 149 4.99 -3.92 -7.35
C LEU A 149 4.74 -2.45 -7.02
N GLY A 150 5.75 -1.59 -7.20
CA GLY A 150 5.65 -0.15 -6.93
C GLY A 150 4.57 0.55 -7.77
N ILE A 151 4.46 0.21 -9.04
CA ILE A 151 3.38 0.70 -9.92
C ILE A 151 2.01 0.33 -9.35
N MET A 152 1.85 -0.88 -8.85
CA MET A 152 0.60 -1.32 -8.25
C MET A 152 0.35 -0.69 -6.87
N MET A 153 1.37 -0.52 -6.05
CA MET A 153 1.27 0.06 -4.70
C MET A 153 0.95 1.56 -4.73
N LEU A 154 1.42 2.28 -5.75
CA LEU A 154 1.31 3.73 -5.89
C LEU A 154 -0.12 4.27 -5.72
N PRO A 155 -1.14 3.77 -6.44
CA PRO A 155 -2.51 4.27 -6.31
C PRO A 155 -3.09 4.07 -4.92
N TYR A 156 -2.77 2.96 -4.23
CA TYR A 156 -3.24 2.71 -2.87
C TYR A 156 -2.67 3.72 -1.88
N ILE A 157 -1.35 3.94 -1.92
CA ILE A 157 -0.67 4.93 -1.05
C ILE A 157 -1.22 6.32 -1.33
N MET A 158 -1.33 6.72 -2.60
CA MET A 158 -1.80 8.04 -3.01
C MET A 158 -3.24 8.30 -2.56
N ARG A 159 -4.15 7.33 -2.78
CA ARG A 159 -5.56 7.48 -2.46
C ARG A 159 -5.82 7.56 -0.95
N ILE A 160 -5.19 6.68 -0.16
CA ILE A 160 -5.38 6.70 1.29
C ILE A 160 -4.75 7.94 1.90
N THR A 161 -3.59 8.37 1.41
CA THR A 161 -2.95 9.62 1.82
C THR A 161 -3.83 10.84 1.51
N GLU A 162 -4.41 10.92 0.30
CA GLU A 162 -5.37 11.98 -0.08
C GLU A 162 -6.59 11.99 0.85
N MET A 163 -7.17 10.81 1.12
CA MET A 163 -8.30 10.68 2.05
C MET A 163 -7.93 11.13 3.46
N SER A 164 -6.74 10.79 3.94
CA SER A 164 -6.26 11.18 5.26
C SER A 164 -6.11 12.70 5.39
N PHE A 165 -5.62 13.39 4.35
CA PHE A 165 -5.58 14.85 4.32
C PHE A 165 -6.96 15.48 4.28
N ARG A 166 -7.90 14.91 3.52
CA ARG A 166 -9.28 15.42 3.41
C ARG A 166 -10.09 15.28 4.69
N ASN A 167 -9.73 14.34 5.56
CA ASN A 167 -10.38 14.13 6.85
C ASN A 167 -9.96 15.19 7.90
N ILE A 168 -8.93 15.99 7.63
CA ILE A 168 -8.53 17.08 8.50
C ILE A 168 -9.56 18.21 8.42
N GLN A 169 -9.91 18.79 9.58
CA GLN A 169 -10.89 19.86 9.67
C GLN A 169 -10.43 21.07 8.84
N ARG A 170 -11.25 21.43 7.86
CA ARG A 170 -10.96 22.55 6.94
C ARG A 170 -10.71 23.87 7.66
N GLU A 171 -11.37 24.09 8.80
CA GLU A 171 -11.21 25.30 9.62
C GLU A 171 -9.77 25.45 10.12
N GLN A 172 -9.10 24.38 10.53
CA GLN A 172 -7.70 24.44 10.99
C GLN A 172 -6.77 24.89 9.86
N VAL A 173 -6.99 24.38 8.66
CA VAL A 173 -6.22 24.76 7.46
C VAL A 173 -6.48 26.22 7.10
N MET A 174 -7.75 26.67 7.12
CA MET A 174 -8.11 28.06 6.81
C MET A 174 -7.57 29.05 7.86
N ASN A 175 -7.62 28.69 9.14
CA ASN A 175 -7.07 29.51 10.21
C ASN A 175 -5.55 29.70 10.06
N ALA A 176 -4.82 28.67 9.64
CA ALA A 176 -3.40 28.79 9.39
C ALA A 176 -3.09 29.74 8.22
N TYR A 177 -3.85 29.67 7.14
CA TYR A 177 -3.71 30.62 6.02
C TYR A 177 -4.06 32.06 6.45
N ALA A 178 -5.09 32.26 7.30
CA ALA A 178 -5.46 33.54 7.82
C ALA A 178 -4.36 34.17 8.71
N LEU A 179 -3.53 33.33 9.36
CA LEU A 179 -2.35 33.73 10.11
C LEU A 179 -1.09 33.93 9.25
N GLY A 180 -1.22 33.85 7.92
CA GLY A 180 -0.13 34.08 6.96
C GLY A 180 0.76 32.86 6.70
N ALA A 181 0.34 31.63 7.08
CA ALA A 181 1.10 30.42 6.75
C ALA A 181 1.04 30.16 5.24
N ASP A 182 2.17 29.80 4.66
CA ASP A 182 2.26 29.34 3.27
C ASP A 182 1.89 27.85 3.11
N ASN A 183 1.78 27.39 1.88
CA ASN A 183 1.42 25.99 1.57
C ASN A 183 2.40 24.97 2.17
N VAL A 184 3.69 25.29 2.25
CA VAL A 184 4.72 24.41 2.79
C VAL A 184 4.53 24.25 4.30
N ASN A 185 4.34 25.37 5.01
CA ASN A 185 4.08 25.36 6.45
C ASN A 185 2.77 24.64 6.80
N VAL A 186 1.70 24.87 6.03
CA VAL A 186 0.42 24.16 6.21
C VAL A 186 0.61 22.65 6.01
N THR A 187 1.35 22.23 4.96
CA THR A 187 1.61 20.82 4.70
C THR A 187 2.43 20.17 5.79
N THR A 188 3.56 20.77 6.13
CA THR A 188 4.55 20.14 7.03
C THR A 188 4.16 20.22 8.50
N ARG A 189 3.48 21.30 8.92
CA ARG A 189 3.13 21.50 10.33
C ARG A 189 1.71 21.12 10.70
N ILE A 190 0.79 21.02 9.73
CA ILE A 190 -0.61 20.72 9.99
C ILE A 190 -1.03 19.42 9.31
N LEU A 191 -0.91 19.33 7.98
CA LEU A 191 -1.44 18.19 7.23
C LEU A 191 -0.67 16.91 7.52
N LEU A 192 0.64 16.87 7.32
CA LEU A 192 1.47 15.67 7.51
C LEU A 192 1.42 15.12 8.94
N PRO A 193 1.56 15.93 10.02
CA PRO A 193 1.49 15.39 11.37
C PRO A 193 0.12 14.85 11.75
N GLN A 194 -0.96 15.48 11.28
CA GLN A 194 -2.32 15.04 11.59
C GLN A 194 -2.73 13.81 10.77
N ALA A 195 -2.33 13.73 9.50
CA ALA A 195 -2.61 12.62 8.62
C ALA A 195 -1.67 11.42 8.80
N SER A 196 -0.62 11.53 9.60
CA SER A 196 0.46 10.53 9.70
C SER A 196 -0.04 9.11 10.00
N ALA A 197 -1.03 8.96 10.85
CA ALA A 197 -1.64 7.67 11.16
C ALA A 197 -2.33 7.05 9.93
N GLY A 198 -3.16 7.83 9.24
CA GLY A 198 -3.83 7.37 8.02
C GLY A 198 -2.86 7.10 6.86
N ILE A 199 -1.81 7.90 6.72
CA ILE A 199 -0.74 7.64 5.73
C ILE A 199 -0.07 6.29 6.01
N LEU A 200 0.28 6.03 7.28
CA LEU A 200 0.86 4.74 7.66
C LEU A 200 -0.08 3.57 7.39
N SER A 201 -1.36 3.72 7.71
CA SER A 201 -2.37 2.71 7.37
C SER A 201 -2.42 2.41 5.88
N GLY A 202 -2.33 3.45 5.04
CA GLY A 202 -2.24 3.31 3.59
C GLY A 202 -1.00 2.55 3.13
N ILE A 203 0.15 2.86 3.72
CA ILE A 203 1.41 2.16 3.46
C ILE A 203 1.32 0.69 3.86
N LEU A 204 0.84 0.39 5.07
CA LEU A 204 0.71 -0.98 5.56
C LEU A 204 -0.30 -1.80 4.73
N LEU A 205 -1.38 -1.17 4.27
CA LEU A 205 -2.32 -1.82 3.36
C LEU A 205 -1.66 -2.12 2.01
N ALA A 206 -0.93 -1.18 1.42
CA ALA A 206 -0.21 -1.38 0.15
C ALA A 206 0.84 -2.51 0.28
N ILE A 207 1.59 -2.56 1.39
CA ILE A 207 2.52 -3.64 1.72
C ILE A 207 1.79 -4.97 1.81
N SER A 208 0.64 -5.01 2.49
CA SER A 208 -0.16 -6.23 2.67
C SER A 208 -0.67 -6.80 1.33
N ILE A 209 -1.11 -5.92 0.43
CA ILE A 209 -1.54 -6.32 -0.92
C ILE A 209 -0.34 -6.82 -1.72
N ALA A 210 0.77 -6.08 -1.72
CA ALA A 210 1.98 -6.42 -2.46
C ALA A 210 2.60 -7.75 -2.02
N ALA A 211 2.59 -8.06 -0.72
CA ALA A 211 3.10 -9.33 -0.19
C ALA A 211 2.33 -10.56 -0.69
N GLY A 212 1.06 -10.38 -1.07
CA GLY A 212 0.21 -11.44 -1.64
C GLY A 212 0.29 -11.58 -3.15
N GLU A 213 1.02 -10.70 -3.86
CA GLU A 213 1.05 -10.72 -5.32
C GLU A 213 1.92 -11.85 -5.87
N THR A 214 1.38 -12.50 -6.91
CA THR A 214 2.07 -13.58 -7.64
C THR A 214 2.20 -13.26 -9.12
N ALA A 215 1.09 -12.88 -9.76
CA ALA A 215 0.97 -12.85 -11.21
C ALA A 215 2.00 -11.92 -11.89
N GLN A 216 2.20 -10.72 -11.37
CA GLN A 216 3.16 -9.77 -11.94
C GLN A 216 4.62 -10.18 -11.67
N LEU A 217 4.89 -10.83 -10.51
CA LEU A 217 6.23 -11.24 -10.14
C LEU A 217 6.74 -12.43 -10.98
N LEU A 218 5.85 -13.30 -11.45
CA LEU A 218 6.21 -14.39 -12.39
C LEU A 218 6.92 -13.88 -13.63
N TYR A 219 6.54 -12.69 -14.11
CA TYR A 219 7.09 -12.09 -15.32
C TYR A 219 8.23 -11.10 -15.08
N THR A 220 8.41 -10.62 -13.85
CA THR A 220 9.39 -9.56 -13.57
C THR A 220 10.51 -9.98 -12.63
N ALA A 221 10.22 -10.79 -11.62
CA ALA A 221 11.20 -11.32 -10.66
C ALA A 221 11.61 -12.76 -10.98
N SER A 222 10.76 -13.53 -11.71
CA SER A 222 10.93 -14.98 -11.92
C SER A 222 11.03 -15.75 -10.61
N PHE A 223 11.87 -16.77 -10.52
CA PHE A 223 12.06 -17.53 -9.28
C PHE A 223 13.49 -18.05 -9.14
N ASN A 224 14.04 -17.92 -7.93
CA ASN A 224 15.30 -18.54 -7.54
C ASN A 224 15.05 -19.45 -6.33
N SER A 225 15.29 -20.75 -6.51
CA SER A 225 15.20 -21.74 -5.43
C SER A 225 16.49 -21.88 -4.65
N ALA A 226 17.64 -21.58 -5.25
CA ALA A 226 18.97 -21.94 -4.72
C ALA A 226 19.55 -20.98 -3.68
N GLY A 227 18.90 -19.83 -3.42
CA GLY A 227 19.42 -18.86 -2.46
C GLY A 227 18.85 -17.47 -2.61
N LEU A 228 19.55 -16.49 -2.06
CA LEU A 228 19.24 -15.08 -2.21
C LEU A 228 19.74 -14.55 -3.57
N PRO A 229 19.14 -13.46 -4.08
CA PRO A 229 19.61 -12.85 -5.31
C PRO A 229 21.06 -12.38 -5.15
N SER A 230 21.89 -12.67 -6.15
CA SER A 230 23.30 -12.27 -6.17
C SER A 230 23.52 -10.80 -6.52
N GLY A 231 22.44 -10.10 -6.95
CA GLY A 231 22.49 -8.70 -7.35
C GLY A 231 21.09 -8.10 -7.48
N LEU A 232 21.04 -6.78 -7.66
CA LEU A 232 19.79 -6.05 -7.82
C LEU A 232 19.15 -6.26 -9.19
N THR A 233 19.97 -6.56 -10.21
CA THR A 233 19.57 -6.81 -11.60
C THR A 233 20.10 -8.16 -12.07
N HIS A 234 19.45 -8.76 -13.09
CA HIS A 234 19.85 -10.04 -13.69
C HIS A 234 19.97 -11.20 -12.69
N SER A 235 19.24 -11.13 -11.60
CA SER A 235 19.23 -12.17 -10.56
C SER A 235 17.80 -12.42 -10.11
N PRO A 236 17.19 -13.55 -10.48
CA PRO A 236 15.86 -13.94 -10.07
C PRO A 236 15.73 -14.00 -8.54
N VAL A 237 14.54 -13.72 -8.04
CA VAL A 237 14.25 -13.63 -6.60
C VAL A 237 13.25 -14.72 -6.20
N GLY A 238 13.53 -15.45 -5.10
CA GLY A 238 12.56 -16.36 -4.48
C GLY A 238 11.51 -15.56 -3.70
N TYR A 239 10.23 -15.93 -3.76
CA TYR A 239 9.17 -15.31 -2.98
C TYR A 239 8.09 -16.29 -2.60
N LEU A 240 7.43 -16.06 -1.45
CA LEU A 240 6.52 -17.02 -0.82
C LEU A 240 5.31 -17.38 -1.69
N THR A 241 4.74 -16.43 -2.41
CA THR A 241 3.57 -16.69 -3.26
C THR A 241 3.90 -17.63 -4.43
N TYR A 242 5.15 -17.65 -4.89
CA TYR A 242 5.59 -18.62 -5.87
C TYR A 242 5.68 -20.04 -5.29
N PHE A 243 6.19 -20.18 -4.05
CA PHE A 243 6.20 -21.49 -3.37
C PHE A 243 4.79 -22.06 -3.24
N VAL A 244 3.80 -21.19 -2.93
CA VAL A 244 2.39 -21.60 -2.88
C VAL A 244 1.92 -22.08 -4.25
N TRP A 245 2.11 -21.23 -5.28
CA TRP A 245 1.63 -21.52 -6.63
C TRP A 245 2.31 -22.76 -7.24
N ASN A 246 3.63 -22.85 -7.13
CA ASN A 246 4.41 -23.96 -7.69
C ASN A 246 4.19 -25.24 -6.90
N GLY A 247 4.19 -25.18 -5.56
CA GLY A 247 4.10 -26.34 -4.71
C GLY A 247 2.78 -27.10 -4.85
N ILE A 248 1.66 -26.40 -5.03
CA ILE A 248 0.35 -27.01 -5.25
C ILE A 248 0.30 -27.77 -6.60
N ASN A 249 1.04 -27.29 -7.60
CA ASN A 249 1.05 -27.88 -8.94
C ASN A 249 2.05 -29.06 -9.11
N GLN A 250 2.86 -29.35 -8.09
CA GLN A 250 3.81 -30.47 -8.13
C GLN A 250 3.20 -31.74 -7.49
N PRO A 251 3.53 -32.94 -8.00
CA PRO A 251 3.03 -34.20 -7.43
C PRO A 251 3.73 -34.59 -6.12
N SER A 252 4.69 -33.83 -5.64
CA SER A 252 5.48 -34.11 -4.44
C SER A 252 4.76 -33.69 -3.15
N ALA A 253 4.61 -34.60 -2.19
CA ALA A 253 4.09 -34.27 -0.86
C ALA A 253 4.95 -33.23 -0.14
N TYR A 254 6.26 -33.22 -0.38
CA TYR A 254 7.16 -32.23 0.17
C TYR A 254 6.88 -30.84 -0.39
N ALA A 255 6.67 -30.70 -1.70
CA ALA A 255 6.31 -29.44 -2.32
C ALA A 255 4.96 -28.91 -1.81
N HIS A 256 3.98 -29.77 -1.56
CA HIS A 256 2.73 -29.39 -0.92
C HIS A 256 2.96 -28.86 0.50
N ASN A 257 3.82 -29.50 1.29
CA ASN A 257 4.17 -29.02 2.63
C ASN A 257 4.80 -27.63 2.59
N LEU A 258 5.74 -27.38 1.66
CA LEU A 258 6.32 -26.02 1.47
C LEU A 258 5.26 -25.01 1.06
N ALA A 259 4.30 -25.38 0.21
CA ALA A 259 3.18 -24.50 -0.16
C ALA A 259 2.31 -24.14 1.05
N PHE A 260 1.93 -25.12 1.90
CA PHE A 260 1.16 -24.85 3.12
C PHE A 260 1.91 -23.97 4.11
N ILE A 261 3.20 -24.22 4.32
CA ILE A 261 4.04 -23.41 5.21
C ILE A 261 4.13 -21.97 4.68
N SER A 262 4.40 -21.80 3.37
CA SER A 262 4.49 -20.48 2.73
C SER A 262 3.17 -19.71 2.81
N ALA A 263 2.03 -20.38 2.55
CA ALA A 263 0.71 -19.79 2.67
C ALA A 263 0.39 -19.41 4.12
N MET A 264 0.74 -20.25 5.10
CA MET A 264 0.57 -19.94 6.52
C MET A 264 1.37 -18.72 6.93
N ILE A 265 2.65 -18.62 6.53
CA ILE A 265 3.52 -17.47 6.82
C ILE A 265 2.92 -16.18 6.20
N LEU A 266 2.45 -16.24 4.96
CA LEU A 266 1.81 -15.11 4.29
C LEU A 266 0.53 -14.67 5.03
N ILE A 267 -0.36 -15.61 5.36
CA ILE A 267 -1.59 -15.30 6.09
C ILE A 267 -1.29 -14.62 7.42
N ILE A 268 -0.34 -15.15 8.19
CA ILE A 268 0.03 -14.60 9.48
C ILE A 268 0.63 -13.20 9.31
N SER A 269 1.61 -13.03 8.42
CA SER A 269 2.28 -11.75 8.23
C SER A 269 1.34 -10.68 7.70
N VAL A 270 0.50 -10.97 6.70
CA VAL A 270 -0.50 -10.03 6.16
C VAL A 270 -1.56 -9.69 7.22
N THR A 271 -2.03 -10.69 7.98
CA THR A 271 -3.01 -10.45 9.07
C THR A 271 -2.43 -9.54 10.14
N VAL A 272 -1.18 -9.77 10.56
CA VAL A 272 -0.48 -8.92 11.53
C VAL A 272 -0.34 -7.48 11.01
N LEU A 273 0.05 -7.30 9.74
CA LEU A 273 0.15 -5.97 9.13
C LEU A 273 -1.19 -5.24 9.09
N ILE A 274 -2.27 -5.93 8.70
CA ILE A 274 -3.62 -5.35 8.68
C ILE A 274 -4.10 -5.00 10.09
N LEU A 275 -3.81 -5.84 11.09
CA LEU A 275 -4.14 -5.55 12.48
C LEU A 275 -3.38 -4.32 12.98
N ILE A 276 -2.07 -4.24 12.73
CA ILE A 276 -1.26 -3.06 13.07
C ILE A 276 -1.83 -1.80 12.39
N SER A 277 -2.22 -1.90 11.13
CA SER A 277 -2.84 -0.81 10.37
C SER A 277 -4.14 -0.29 11.01
N LYS A 278 -4.91 -1.14 11.67
CA LYS A 278 -6.18 -0.76 12.35
C LYS A 278 -5.98 -0.05 13.69
N TYR A 279 -4.84 -0.26 14.36
CA TYR A 279 -4.51 0.41 15.62
C TYR A 279 -3.83 1.77 15.38
N GLU A 280 -4.37 2.55 14.44
CA GLU A 280 -3.85 3.86 13.99
C GLU A 280 -3.55 4.82 15.15
N ASP A 281 -4.42 4.88 16.16
CA ASP A 281 -4.27 5.77 17.31
C ASP A 281 -3.01 5.46 18.15
N VAL A 282 -2.63 4.19 18.25
CA VAL A 282 -1.45 3.76 19.02
C VAL A 282 -0.19 4.02 18.18
N VAL A 283 -0.23 3.63 16.92
CA VAL A 283 0.89 3.76 15.98
C VAL A 283 1.12 5.24 15.61
N GLY A 284 0.06 6.02 15.43
CA GLY A 284 0.14 7.46 15.18
C GLY A 284 0.75 8.24 16.36
N ARG A 285 0.49 7.82 17.61
CA ARG A 285 1.17 8.39 18.80
C ARG A 285 2.64 8.04 18.84
N LEU A 286 3.02 6.82 18.48
CA LEU A 286 4.41 6.38 18.41
C LEU A 286 5.17 7.14 17.31
N LEU A 287 4.57 7.26 16.13
CA LEU A 287 5.14 8.00 15.01
C LEU A 287 5.29 9.49 15.30
N ARG A 288 4.32 10.14 15.94
CA ARG A 288 4.45 11.55 16.36
C ARG A 288 5.61 11.74 17.33
N ARG A 289 5.94 10.74 18.16
CA ARG A 289 7.13 10.77 19.00
C ARG A 289 8.43 10.62 18.20
N ILE A 290 8.43 9.80 17.16
CA ILE A 290 9.64 9.51 16.34
C ILE A 290 9.83 10.60 15.27
N LEU A 291 8.76 11.03 14.60
CA LEU A 291 8.81 12.02 13.52
C LEU A 291 8.79 13.46 14.02
N GLY A 292 8.36 13.73 15.26
CA GLY A 292 8.41 15.04 15.88
C GLY A 292 9.79 15.70 15.79
N PRO A 293 10.88 14.98 16.13
CA PRO A 293 12.26 15.50 15.96
C PRO A 293 12.66 15.67 14.49
N LEU A 294 12.19 14.77 13.59
CA LEU A 294 12.46 14.84 12.15
C LEU A 294 11.76 16.02 11.48
N GLY A 295 10.55 16.38 11.91
CA GLY A 295 9.85 17.59 11.48
C GLY A 295 10.61 18.87 11.83
N VAL A 296 11.27 18.90 12.98
CA VAL A 296 12.16 20.01 13.40
C VAL A 296 13.42 20.06 12.53
N ILE A 297 14.00 18.89 12.18
CA ILE A 297 15.20 18.79 11.32
C ILE A 297 14.86 19.20 9.88
N LEU A 298 13.73 18.71 9.33
CA LEU A 298 13.26 19.12 8.00
C LEU A 298 12.95 20.62 7.93
N ASN A 299 12.41 21.19 9.00
CA ASN A 299 12.17 22.63 9.07
C ASN A 299 13.49 23.44 9.08
N ARG A 300 14.55 22.97 9.75
CA ARG A 300 15.87 23.58 9.68
C ARG A 300 16.49 23.50 8.28
N VAL A 301 16.35 22.37 7.62
CA VAL A 301 16.94 22.15 6.28
C VAL A 301 16.21 22.94 5.18
N PHE A 302 14.87 23.08 5.26
CA PHE A 302 14.08 23.71 4.21
C PHE A 302 13.68 25.17 4.47
N VAL A 303 13.70 25.66 5.71
CA VAL A 303 13.28 27.04 6.06
C VAL A 303 14.48 27.92 6.43
N GLU A 304 15.56 27.34 6.94
CA GLU A 304 16.80 28.07 7.28
C GLU A 304 17.88 27.99 6.19
N ALA A 305 17.56 27.57 4.96
CA ALA A 305 18.44 27.83 3.83
C ALA A 305 18.47 29.37 3.65
N PRO A 306 19.61 30.04 3.89
CA PRO A 306 19.66 31.49 3.81
C PRO A 306 19.28 31.93 2.40
N SER A 307 18.30 32.80 2.30
CA SER A 307 18.00 33.54 1.08
C SER A 307 19.15 34.52 0.81
N GLU A 308 20.24 33.98 0.30
CA GLU A 308 21.40 34.75 -0.15
C GLU A 308 21.12 35.37 -1.51
N LYS A 309 20.14 36.29 -1.58
CA LYS A 309 19.93 37.21 -2.70
C LYS A 309 18.87 38.28 -2.38
N GLU A 310 19.16 39.15 -1.43
CA GLU A 310 18.55 40.51 -1.41
C GLU A 310 19.39 41.42 -0.53
N ASP A 311 20.61 41.71 -0.97
CA ASP A 311 21.30 42.92 -0.57
C ASP A 311 22.40 43.31 -1.58
N LYS A 312 22.00 43.86 -2.72
CA LYS A 312 22.81 44.75 -3.53
C LYS A 312 21.91 45.47 -4.54
N GLY A 313 21.44 46.67 -4.20
CA GLY A 313 20.97 47.56 -5.23
C GLY A 313 19.75 48.40 -4.94
N THR A 314 19.79 49.23 -3.90
CA THR A 314 19.06 50.51 -3.91
C THR A 314 19.64 51.47 -2.88
N SER A 315 20.81 51.97 -3.20
CA SER A 315 21.33 53.20 -2.55
C SER A 315 21.89 54.09 -3.64
N LYS A 316 21.01 54.70 -4.42
CA LYS A 316 21.29 55.93 -5.20
C LYS A 316 19.98 56.40 -5.84
N GLY A 317 19.35 57.45 -5.24
CA GLY A 317 18.23 58.08 -5.94
C GLY A 317 17.29 58.93 -5.10
N GLU A 318 17.70 59.39 -3.91
CA GLU A 318 16.99 60.49 -3.23
C GLU A 318 17.80 61.77 -3.30
N LYS A 319 17.71 62.51 -4.41
CA LYS A 319 17.96 63.95 -4.49
C LYS A 319 17.37 64.46 -5.80
N LYS A 320 16.29 65.17 -5.68
CA LYS A 320 15.72 66.24 -6.54
C LYS A 320 14.23 66.03 -6.75
N TRP A 321 13.46 66.82 -5.99
CA TRP A 321 12.33 67.63 -6.43
C TRP A 321 11.86 68.45 -5.23
N LYS A 322 12.54 69.57 -5.03
CA LYS A 322 11.94 70.80 -4.48
C LYS A 322 12.00 71.79 -5.61
N LYS A 323 10.89 72.11 -6.21
CA LYS A 323 10.42 73.42 -6.62
C LYS A 323 8.97 73.30 -7.00
#